data_f66807ed7891d6362701c2230a65d580
#
_entry.id   f66807ed7891d6362701c2230a65d580
#
_cell.length_a   1.000
_cell.length_b   1.000
_cell.length_c   1.000
_cell.angle_alpha   90.00
_cell.angle_beta   90.00
_cell.angle_gamma   90.00
#
_symmetry.space_group_name_H-M   'P 1'
#
loop_
_entity.id
_entity.type
_entity.pdbx_description
1 polymer ?
#
loop_
_entity_poly.entity_id
_entity_poly.type
_entity_poly.pdbx_seq_one_letter_code
_entity_poly.pdbx_strand_id
1 'polypeptide(L)'
;MIEVTGVSKLYGATVALKDVTFTAPPGQVTGFLGPNGAGKTTALRILLGLARPGTGTALIDGKRYADLPSPRRVVGAVIDSMGFEPGRTGRNHLRVVARAAKISRTRVDDVLEFVELTDAADRAAGGYSLGMRQRLALASALLGDPQVLLLDEPANGLDPAGMAWLRRLLTDWAGQGRTVLFSSHVLTEVEFVANRIVIIDHGRVVREGVAEDLYGSQRAVVVRTEDRAGLERLAEAEGWTIRRDGADRVVIGGVTSAVVGAAVARAGIALTELSSETSSRRLEDLFLDVTAAEENA
;
A
#
# COMPACT_ATOMS: atom_id res chain seq x y z
N MET A 1 -9.19 0.06 -14.15
CA MET A 1 -9.58 1.05 -13.12
C MET A 1 -10.49 0.40 -12.10
N ILE A 2 -10.36 0.73 -10.82
CA ILE A 2 -11.29 0.32 -9.75
C ILE A 2 -12.10 1.54 -9.33
N GLU A 3 -13.41 1.37 -9.17
CA GLU A 3 -14.33 2.41 -8.75
C GLU A 3 -15.27 1.86 -7.67
N VAL A 4 -15.26 2.48 -6.51
CA VAL A 4 -16.16 2.19 -5.39
C VAL A 4 -16.96 3.44 -5.10
N THR A 5 -18.29 3.35 -5.13
CA THR A 5 -19.19 4.51 -5.00
C THR A 5 -20.31 4.22 -4.02
N GLY A 6 -20.34 4.95 -2.91
CA GLY A 6 -21.40 4.93 -1.90
C GLY A 6 -21.60 3.57 -1.24
N VAL A 7 -20.55 2.75 -1.15
CA VAL A 7 -20.66 1.37 -0.64
C VAL A 7 -20.85 1.36 0.86
N SER A 8 -21.97 0.75 1.30
CA SER A 8 -22.22 0.45 2.70
C SER A 8 -22.44 -1.04 2.94
N LYS A 9 -22.04 -1.55 4.08
CA LYS A 9 -22.16 -2.97 4.46
C LYS A 9 -22.36 -3.14 5.96
N LEU A 10 -23.37 -3.94 6.30
CA LEU A 10 -23.59 -4.39 7.68
C LEU A 10 -23.40 -5.91 7.78
N TYR A 11 -22.88 -6.36 8.90
CA TYR A 11 -22.87 -7.75 9.34
C TYR A 11 -23.61 -7.83 10.69
N GLY A 12 -24.88 -8.26 10.64
CA GLY A 12 -25.74 -8.15 11.81
C GLY A 12 -25.89 -6.69 12.24
N ALA A 13 -25.54 -6.38 13.48
CA ALA A 13 -25.54 -5.02 14.02
C ALA A 13 -24.25 -4.21 13.72
N THR A 14 -23.19 -4.87 13.22
CA THR A 14 -21.90 -4.23 13.00
C THR A 14 -21.85 -3.55 11.63
N VAL A 15 -21.58 -2.25 11.65
CA VAL A 15 -21.30 -1.47 10.43
C VAL A 15 -19.87 -1.74 10.00
N ALA A 16 -19.69 -2.48 8.90
CA ALA A 16 -18.36 -2.76 8.36
C ALA A 16 -17.90 -1.71 7.36
N LEU A 17 -18.84 -1.13 6.58
CA LEU A 17 -18.60 -0.01 5.66
C LEU A 17 -19.77 0.94 5.70
N LYS A 18 -19.51 2.24 5.58
CA LYS A 18 -20.52 3.30 5.62
C LYS A 18 -20.17 4.39 4.59
N ASP A 19 -20.89 4.38 3.47
CA ASP A 19 -20.78 5.35 2.37
C ASP A 19 -19.33 5.48 1.81
N VAL A 20 -18.68 4.33 1.60
CA VAL A 20 -17.29 4.27 1.11
C VAL A 20 -17.26 4.60 -0.38
N THR A 21 -16.49 5.64 -0.71
CA THR A 21 -16.24 6.07 -2.10
C THR A 21 -14.74 6.29 -2.29
N PHE A 22 -14.13 5.65 -3.28
CA PHE A 22 -12.75 5.87 -3.70
C PHE A 22 -12.49 5.29 -5.09
N THR A 23 -11.32 5.64 -5.67
CA THR A 23 -10.87 5.14 -6.96
C THR A 23 -9.44 4.63 -6.90
N ALA A 24 -9.14 3.58 -7.72
CA ALA A 24 -7.76 3.17 -8.00
C ALA A 24 -7.55 3.17 -9.53
N PRO A 25 -6.83 4.17 -10.06
CA PRO A 25 -6.62 4.32 -11.50
C PRO A 25 -5.58 3.32 -12.04
N PRO A 26 -5.58 3.07 -13.37
CA PRO A 26 -4.52 2.31 -14.02
C PRO A 26 -3.18 3.06 -13.97
N GLY A 27 -2.08 2.32 -14.07
CA GLY A 27 -0.73 2.87 -14.05
C GLY A 27 -0.26 3.37 -12.68
N GLN A 28 -1.02 3.10 -11.63
CA GLN A 28 -0.72 3.55 -10.27
C GLN A 28 -0.85 2.41 -9.24
N VAL A 29 -0.05 2.52 -8.19
CA VAL A 29 -0.21 1.73 -6.97
C VAL A 29 -1.02 2.54 -5.98
N THR A 30 -2.22 2.03 -5.64
CA THR A 30 -3.09 2.64 -4.62
C THR A 30 -2.94 1.86 -3.31
N GLY A 31 -2.49 2.51 -2.26
CA GLY A 31 -2.46 2.00 -0.90
C GLY A 31 -3.80 2.23 -0.20
N PHE A 32 -4.41 1.19 0.33
CA PHE A 32 -5.64 1.23 1.10
C PHE A 32 -5.31 1.02 2.58
N LEU A 33 -5.15 2.12 3.29
CA LEU A 33 -4.57 2.20 4.62
C LEU A 33 -5.64 2.32 5.69
N GLY A 34 -5.45 1.67 6.83
CA GLY A 34 -6.35 1.78 7.98
C GLY A 34 -6.04 0.74 9.05
N PRO A 35 -6.52 0.95 10.29
CA PRO A 35 -6.32 0.00 11.37
C PRO A 35 -7.01 -1.35 11.10
N ASN A 36 -6.70 -2.33 11.95
CA ASN A 36 -7.39 -3.61 11.90
C ASN A 36 -8.88 -3.40 12.25
N GLY A 37 -9.77 -4.01 11.45
CA GLY A 37 -11.21 -3.83 11.62
C GLY A 37 -11.81 -2.59 10.91
N ALA A 38 -11.00 -1.71 10.31
CA ALA A 38 -11.50 -0.51 9.61
C ALA A 38 -12.37 -0.78 8.37
N GLY A 39 -12.43 -2.04 7.89
CA GLY A 39 -13.25 -2.41 6.73
C GLY A 39 -12.48 -2.75 5.46
N LYS A 40 -11.14 -2.70 5.45
CA LYS A 40 -10.28 -2.95 4.27
C LYS A 40 -10.63 -4.26 3.56
N THR A 41 -10.52 -5.38 4.26
CA THR A 41 -10.87 -6.72 3.71
C THR A 41 -12.31 -6.80 3.23
N THR A 42 -13.25 -6.13 3.91
CA THR A 42 -14.67 -6.10 3.49
C THR A 42 -14.84 -5.39 2.15
N ALA A 43 -14.17 -4.26 1.94
CA ALA A 43 -14.19 -3.53 0.67
C ALA A 43 -13.60 -4.39 -0.48
N LEU A 44 -12.45 -5.05 -0.24
CA LEU A 44 -11.84 -5.95 -1.22
C LEU A 44 -12.72 -7.16 -1.53
N ARG A 45 -13.39 -7.75 -0.53
CA ARG A 45 -14.36 -8.84 -0.74
C ARG A 45 -15.57 -8.41 -1.56
N ILE A 46 -16.05 -7.18 -1.39
CA ILE A 46 -17.15 -6.62 -2.21
C ILE A 46 -16.69 -6.43 -3.65
N LEU A 47 -15.49 -5.87 -3.89
CA LEU A 47 -14.90 -5.74 -5.23
C LEU A 47 -14.80 -7.08 -5.96
N LEU A 48 -14.48 -8.16 -5.26
CA LEU A 48 -14.39 -9.52 -5.81
C LEU A 48 -15.73 -10.27 -5.86
N GLY A 49 -16.85 -9.62 -5.46
CA GLY A 49 -18.15 -10.27 -5.41
C GLY A 49 -18.30 -11.37 -4.34
N LEU A 50 -17.32 -11.49 -3.43
CA LEU A 50 -17.33 -12.42 -2.29
C LEU A 50 -18.28 -11.96 -1.17
N ALA A 51 -18.61 -10.67 -1.16
CA ALA A 51 -19.64 -10.10 -0.29
C ALA A 51 -20.53 -9.15 -1.11
N ARG A 52 -21.83 -9.12 -0.81
CA ARG A 52 -22.75 -8.17 -1.43
C ARG A 52 -22.76 -6.87 -0.64
N PRO A 53 -22.64 -5.71 -1.28
CA PRO A 53 -22.87 -4.43 -0.60
C PRO A 53 -24.33 -4.33 -0.16
N GLY A 54 -24.60 -3.54 0.88
CA GLY A 54 -25.97 -3.15 1.28
C GLY A 54 -26.49 -2.05 0.36
N THR A 55 -25.63 -1.05 0.06
CA THR A 55 -25.89 0.03 -0.90
C THR A 55 -24.61 0.31 -1.71
N GLY A 56 -24.73 1.10 -2.76
CA GLY A 56 -23.61 1.53 -3.60
C GLY A 56 -23.15 0.47 -4.59
N THR A 57 -22.05 0.77 -5.27
CA THR A 57 -21.48 -0.07 -6.34
C THR A 57 -19.98 -0.18 -6.20
N ALA A 58 -19.42 -1.35 -6.59
CA ALA A 58 -17.99 -1.59 -6.70
C ALA A 58 -17.71 -2.23 -8.05
N LEU A 59 -16.92 -1.55 -8.88
CA LEU A 59 -16.71 -1.87 -10.28
C LEU A 59 -15.21 -2.01 -10.58
N ILE A 60 -14.91 -2.88 -11.52
CA ILE A 60 -13.58 -3.09 -12.12
C ILE A 60 -13.75 -2.89 -13.62
N ASP A 61 -13.10 -1.87 -14.18
CA ASP A 61 -13.25 -1.45 -15.57
C ASP A 61 -14.73 -1.29 -15.97
N GLY A 62 -15.51 -0.62 -15.11
CA GLY A 62 -16.94 -0.33 -15.29
C GLY A 62 -17.87 -1.52 -15.11
N LYS A 63 -17.36 -2.70 -14.68
CA LYS A 63 -18.16 -3.93 -14.51
C LYS A 63 -18.00 -4.49 -13.11
N ARG A 64 -19.04 -5.17 -12.61
CA ARG A 64 -18.91 -5.98 -11.40
C ARG A 64 -18.04 -7.20 -11.70
N TYR A 65 -17.30 -7.68 -10.73
CA TYR A 65 -16.43 -8.86 -10.88
C TYR A 65 -17.17 -10.08 -11.49
N ALA A 66 -18.40 -10.31 -11.07
CA ALA A 66 -19.22 -11.42 -11.57
C ALA A 66 -19.62 -11.27 -13.05
N ASP A 67 -19.60 -10.05 -13.59
CA ASP A 67 -20.00 -9.75 -14.97
C ASP A 67 -18.76 -9.74 -15.92
N LEU A 68 -17.56 -9.99 -15.40
CA LEU A 68 -16.35 -10.09 -16.20
C LEU A 68 -16.32 -11.42 -16.97
N PRO A 69 -15.98 -11.44 -18.27
CA PRO A 69 -16.02 -12.64 -19.09
C PRO A 69 -14.98 -13.70 -18.68
N SER A 70 -13.89 -13.29 -18.09
CA SER A 70 -12.81 -14.14 -17.57
C SER A 70 -12.18 -13.50 -16.33
N PRO A 71 -12.87 -13.51 -15.17
CA PRO A 71 -12.49 -12.70 -14.01
C PRO A 71 -11.03 -12.89 -13.59
N ARG A 72 -10.53 -14.13 -13.57
CA ARG A 72 -9.15 -14.44 -13.17
C ARG A 72 -8.06 -14.03 -14.18
N ARG A 73 -8.45 -13.63 -15.39
CA ARG A 73 -7.54 -13.00 -16.37
C ARG A 73 -7.55 -11.49 -16.29
N VAL A 74 -8.61 -10.94 -15.71
CA VAL A 74 -8.72 -9.49 -15.49
C VAL A 74 -8.20 -9.11 -14.12
N VAL A 75 -8.52 -9.92 -13.09
CA VAL A 75 -8.21 -9.63 -11.69
C VAL A 75 -7.41 -10.77 -11.07
N GLY A 76 -6.22 -10.47 -10.57
CA GLY A 76 -5.47 -11.28 -9.64
C GLY A 76 -5.75 -10.80 -8.22
N ALA A 77 -6.07 -11.69 -7.31
CA ALA A 77 -6.38 -11.31 -5.95
C ALA A 77 -5.72 -12.23 -4.93
N VAL A 78 -5.26 -11.62 -3.84
CA VAL A 78 -4.85 -12.29 -2.60
C VAL A 78 -5.71 -11.71 -1.48
N ILE A 79 -6.67 -12.51 -1.02
CA ILE A 79 -7.51 -12.22 0.14
C ILE A 79 -7.37 -13.43 1.04
N ASP A 80 -6.68 -13.29 2.16
CA ASP A 80 -6.34 -14.40 3.03
C ASP A 80 -5.32 -15.37 2.40
N SER A 81 -4.08 -15.25 2.79
CA SER A 81 -2.94 -16.05 2.29
C SER A 81 -2.92 -17.52 2.74
N MET A 82 -3.90 -17.96 3.54
CA MET A 82 -3.90 -19.28 4.20
C MET A 82 -4.73 -20.36 3.49
N GLY A 83 -5.31 -20.06 2.33
CA GLY A 83 -6.24 -20.94 1.61
C GLY A 83 -5.59 -22.11 0.86
N PHE A 84 -4.51 -22.70 1.36
CA PHE A 84 -3.84 -23.84 0.73
C PHE A 84 -4.21 -25.16 1.40
N GLU A 85 -4.39 -26.20 0.58
CA GLU A 85 -4.46 -27.57 1.07
C GLU A 85 -3.04 -27.99 1.53
N PRO A 86 -2.81 -28.27 2.84
CA PRO A 86 -1.46 -28.48 3.38
C PRO A 86 -0.69 -29.64 2.74
N GLY A 87 -1.38 -30.69 2.33
CA GLY A 87 -0.78 -31.88 1.69
C GLY A 87 -0.48 -31.68 0.22
N ARG A 88 -0.94 -30.59 -0.41
CA ARG A 88 -0.74 -30.31 -1.83
C ARG A 88 0.57 -29.59 -2.05
N THR A 89 1.34 -29.98 -3.07
CA THR A 89 2.55 -29.23 -3.46
C THR A 89 2.21 -27.87 -4.05
N GLY A 90 3.12 -26.89 -3.96
CA GLY A 90 2.94 -25.56 -4.53
C GLY A 90 2.62 -25.61 -6.02
N ARG A 91 3.36 -26.43 -6.79
CA ARG A 91 3.12 -26.67 -8.22
C ARG A 91 1.72 -27.22 -8.50
N ASN A 92 1.29 -28.23 -7.74
CA ASN A 92 -0.04 -28.80 -7.91
C ASN A 92 -1.15 -27.86 -7.48
N HIS A 93 -0.93 -27.01 -6.47
CA HIS A 93 -1.85 -25.95 -6.12
C HIS A 93 -2.07 -25.01 -7.31
N LEU A 94 -1.00 -24.49 -7.91
CA LEU A 94 -1.09 -23.60 -9.09
C LEU A 94 -1.70 -24.28 -10.30
N ARG A 95 -1.41 -25.57 -10.53
CA ARG A 95 -2.05 -26.36 -11.62
C ARG A 95 -3.57 -26.48 -11.46
N VAL A 96 -4.06 -26.65 -10.23
CA VAL A 96 -5.51 -26.66 -9.94
C VAL A 96 -6.13 -25.31 -10.25
N VAL A 97 -5.50 -24.21 -9.78
CA VAL A 97 -5.96 -22.85 -10.03
C VAL A 97 -5.94 -22.53 -11.54
N ALA A 98 -4.84 -22.86 -12.23
CA ALA A 98 -4.71 -22.64 -13.67
C ALA A 98 -5.78 -23.39 -14.48
N ARG A 99 -6.03 -24.68 -14.11
CA ARG A 99 -7.07 -25.48 -14.75
C ARG A 99 -8.48 -24.89 -14.57
N ALA A 100 -8.80 -24.47 -13.34
CA ALA A 100 -10.09 -23.84 -13.03
C ALA A 100 -10.30 -22.53 -13.80
N ALA A 101 -9.23 -21.79 -14.05
CA ALA A 101 -9.24 -20.52 -14.78
C ALA A 101 -9.03 -20.70 -16.32
N LYS A 102 -8.89 -21.92 -16.82
CA LYS A 102 -8.54 -22.22 -18.23
C LYS A 102 -7.25 -21.52 -18.70
N ILE A 103 -6.24 -21.48 -17.82
CA ILE A 103 -4.91 -20.92 -18.07
C ILE A 103 -3.96 -22.07 -18.48
N SER A 104 -2.99 -21.77 -19.37
CA SER A 104 -1.99 -22.77 -19.80
C SER A 104 -1.19 -23.32 -18.63
N ARG A 105 -0.86 -24.61 -18.69
CA ARG A 105 0.00 -25.26 -17.68
C ARG A 105 1.43 -24.73 -17.69
N THR A 106 1.93 -24.25 -18.83
CA THR A 106 3.26 -23.63 -18.95
C THR A 106 3.39 -22.42 -18.04
N ARG A 107 2.31 -21.64 -17.89
CA ARG A 107 2.27 -20.45 -17.02
C ARG A 107 2.55 -20.76 -15.54
N VAL A 108 2.34 -22.00 -15.11
CA VAL A 108 2.63 -22.43 -13.73
C VAL A 108 4.13 -22.39 -13.44
N ASP A 109 4.96 -22.82 -14.36
CA ASP A 109 6.40 -22.81 -14.18
C ASP A 109 6.94 -21.38 -14.24
N ASP A 110 6.44 -20.56 -15.17
CA ASP A 110 6.80 -19.14 -15.28
C ASP A 110 6.53 -18.37 -13.96
N VAL A 111 5.35 -18.57 -13.36
CA VAL A 111 5.02 -17.86 -12.12
C VAL A 111 5.75 -18.41 -10.90
N LEU A 112 6.07 -19.70 -10.86
CA LEU A 112 6.90 -20.30 -9.81
C LEU A 112 8.32 -19.72 -9.82
N GLU A 113 8.89 -19.55 -11.00
CA GLU A 113 10.19 -18.89 -11.18
C GLU A 113 10.12 -17.43 -10.77
N PHE A 114 9.10 -16.71 -11.24
CA PHE A 114 8.90 -15.30 -10.95
C PHE A 114 8.78 -14.99 -9.45
N VAL A 115 8.11 -15.87 -8.68
CA VAL A 115 7.98 -15.70 -7.21
C VAL A 115 9.10 -16.41 -6.43
N GLU A 116 10.14 -16.92 -7.10
CA GLU A 116 11.29 -17.58 -6.49
C GLU A 116 10.91 -18.83 -5.65
N LEU A 117 9.98 -19.62 -6.14
CA LEU A 117 9.52 -20.87 -5.49
C LEU A 117 9.83 -22.14 -6.30
N THR A 118 10.66 -22.07 -7.35
CA THR A 118 10.97 -23.20 -8.23
C THR A 118 11.51 -24.39 -7.44
N ASP A 119 12.50 -24.18 -6.56
CA ASP A 119 13.15 -25.25 -5.78
C ASP A 119 12.23 -25.89 -4.73
N ALA A 120 11.22 -25.15 -4.29
CA ALA A 120 10.24 -25.62 -3.33
C ALA A 120 8.94 -26.11 -3.96
N ALA A 121 8.78 -25.97 -5.28
CA ALA A 121 7.52 -26.17 -6.00
C ALA A 121 6.89 -27.55 -5.75
N ASP A 122 7.71 -28.58 -5.61
CA ASP A 122 7.25 -29.96 -5.44
C ASP A 122 7.20 -30.42 -3.98
N ARG A 123 7.45 -29.53 -3.02
CA ARG A 123 7.24 -29.74 -1.60
C ARG A 123 5.79 -29.43 -1.22
N ALA A 124 5.26 -30.13 -0.21
CA ALA A 124 3.93 -29.85 0.32
C ALA A 124 3.85 -28.43 0.94
N ALA A 125 2.81 -27.66 0.59
CA ALA A 125 2.64 -26.27 1.02
C ALA A 125 2.46 -26.13 2.54
N GLY A 126 2.05 -27.18 3.24
CA GLY A 126 2.02 -27.23 4.69
C GLY A 126 3.39 -27.01 5.34
N GLY A 127 4.47 -27.40 4.67
CA GLY A 127 5.87 -27.18 5.10
C GLY A 127 6.48 -25.85 4.65
N TYR A 128 5.71 -24.96 4.03
CA TYR A 128 6.19 -23.64 3.62
C TYR A 128 6.27 -22.68 4.80
N SER A 129 7.31 -21.82 4.81
CA SER A 129 7.34 -20.68 5.71
C SER A 129 6.18 -19.71 5.39
N LEU A 130 5.91 -18.76 6.27
CA LEU A 130 4.87 -17.76 6.04
C LEU A 130 5.15 -16.95 4.76
N GLY A 131 6.40 -16.50 4.56
CA GLY A 131 6.82 -15.80 3.33
C GLY A 131 6.66 -16.65 2.06
N MET A 132 6.99 -17.96 2.12
CA MET A 132 6.77 -18.86 0.98
C MET A 132 5.27 -19.05 0.67
N ARG A 133 4.42 -19.10 1.68
CA ARG A 133 2.96 -19.14 1.49
C ARG A 133 2.45 -17.86 0.84
N GLN A 134 2.95 -16.71 1.29
CA GLN A 134 2.62 -15.41 0.70
C GLN A 134 3.03 -15.34 -0.79
N ARG A 135 4.26 -15.79 -1.10
CA ARG A 135 4.73 -15.90 -2.49
C ARG A 135 3.87 -16.85 -3.34
N LEU A 136 3.41 -17.97 -2.78
CA LEU A 136 2.50 -18.89 -3.47
C LEU A 136 1.11 -18.28 -3.72
N ALA A 137 0.61 -17.48 -2.76
CA ALA A 137 -0.64 -16.71 -2.94
C ALA A 137 -0.51 -15.69 -4.07
N LEU A 138 0.59 -14.93 -4.10
CA LEU A 138 0.90 -14.01 -5.18
C LEU A 138 1.05 -14.74 -6.53
N ALA A 139 1.73 -15.90 -6.56
CA ALA A 139 1.80 -16.74 -7.78
C ALA A 139 0.41 -17.12 -8.29
N SER A 140 -0.51 -17.48 -7.38
CA SER A 140 -1.90 -17.79 -7.76
C SER A 140 -2.64 -16.59 -8.35
N ALA A 141 -2.40 -15.39 -7.82
CA ALA A 141 -2.97 -14.15 -8.34
C ALA A 141 -2.41 -13.78 -9.72
N LEU A 142 -1.12 -14.04 -9.94
CA LEU A 142 -0.39 -13.68 -11.17
C LEU A 142 -0.58 -14.67 -12.34
N LEU A 143 -1.15 -15.86 -12.10
CA LEU A 143 -1.33 -16.90 -13.11
C LEU A 143 -2.03 -16.38 -14.37
N GLY A 144 -3.08 -15.58 -14.22
CA GLY A 144 -3.90 -15.06 -15.31
C GLY A 144 -3.30 -13.89 -16.08
N ASP A 145 -2.11 -13.42 -15.70
CA ASP A 145 -1.51 -12.19 -16.19
C ASP A 145 -2.48 -10.98 -16.09
N PRO A 146 -3.01 -10.71 -14.88
CA PRO A 146 -4.16 -9.83 -14.69
C PRO A 146 -3.83 -8.35 -14.95
N GLN A 147 -4.84 -7.59 -15.37
CA GLN A 147 -4.75 -6.14 -15.52
C GLN A 147 -4.95 -5.40 -14.19
N VAL A 148 -5.54 -6.07 -13.21
CA VAL A 148 -5.84 -5.52 -11.88
C VAL A 148 -5.32 -6.47 -10.81
N LEU A 149 -4.56 -5.96 -9.84
CA LEU A 149 -4.15 -6.68 -8.64
C LEU A 149 -4.88 -6.13 -7.41
N LEU A 150 -5.55 -7.01 -6.68
CA LEU A 150 -6.19 -6.74 -5.39
C LEU A 150 -5.50 -7.57 -4.31
N LEU A 151 -4.76 -6.91 -3.42
CA LEU A 151 -3.92 -7.58 -2.44
C LEU A 151 -4.29 -7.13 -1.02
N ASP A 152 -4.72 -8.08 -0.20
CA ASP A 152 -5.01 -7.83 1.22
C ASP A 152 -3.79 -8.17 2.06
N GLU A 153 -3.19 -7.15 2.68
CA GLU A 153 -2.02 -7.26 3.56
C GLU A 153 -0.87 -8.11 2.93
N PRO A 154 -0.42 -7.81 1.69
CA PRO A 154 0.50 -8.69 0.94
C PRO A 154 1.90 -8.78 1.53
N ALA A 155 2.28 -7.86 2.40
CA ALA A 155 3.59 -7.80 3.05
C ALA A 155 3.70 -8.68 4.30
N ASN A 156 2.56 -9.13 4.85
CA ASN A 156 2.54 -9.89 6.08
C ASN A 156 3.39 -11.17 5.99
N GLY A 157 4.37 -11.26 6.88
CA GLY A 157 5.25 -12.44 6.98
C GLY A 157 6.37 -12.52 5.96
N LEU A 158 6.58 -11.46 5.17
CA LEU A 158 7.77 -11.34 4.33
C LEU A 158 8.94 -10.82 5.15
N ASP A 159 10.13 -11.34 4.87
CA ASP A 159 11.39 -10.80 5.35
C ASP A 159 11.78 -9.51 4.57
N PRO A 160 12.82 -8.77 4.96
CA PRO A 160 13.22 -7.56 4.26
C PRO A 160 13.50 -7.76 2.77
N ALA A 161 14.03 -8.91 2.35
CA ALA A 161 14.28 -9.23 0.95
C ALA A 161 12.97 -9.45 0.19
N GLY A 162 12.01 -10.18 0.81
CA GLY A 162 10.66 -10.37 0.29
C GLY A 162 9.88 -9.07 0.17
N MET A 163 10.04 -8.15 1.14
CA MET A 163 9.46 -6.81 1.09
C MET A 163 10.02 -6.00 -0.09
N ALA A 164 11.34 -6.01 -0.30
CA ALA A 164 11.97 -5.32 -1.43
C ALA A 164 11.51 -5.92 -2.77
N TRP A 165 11.36 -7.24 -2.85
CA TRP A 165 10.81 -7.92 -4.02
C TRP A 165 9.35 -7.52 -4.28
N LEU A 166 8.49 -7.52 -3.25
CA LEU A 166 7.09 -7.12 -3.37
C LEU A 166 6.96 -5.68 -3.87
N ARG A 167 7.75 -4.75 -3.33
CA ARG A 167 7.76 -3.35 -3.80
C ARG A 167 8.07 -3.25 -5.28
N ARG A 168 9.11 -3.94 -5.77
CA ARG A 168 9.43 -3.98 -7.21
C ARG A 168 8.27 -4.54 -8.01
N LEU A 169 7.69 -5.66 -7.58
CA LEU A 169 6.52 -6.25 -8.23
C LEU A 169 5.39 -5.24 -8.42
N LEU A 170 4.98 -4.54 -7.34
CA LEU A 170 3.86 -3.59 -7.39
C LEU A 170 4.17 -2.40 -8.31
N THR A 171 5.39 -1.85 -8.20
CA THR A 171 5.84 -0.72 -9.02
C THR A 171 5.93 -1.10 -10.50
N ASP A 172 6.54 -2.23 -10.83
CA ASP A 172 6.69 -2.72 -12.20
C ASP A 172 5.33 -3.05 -12.83
N TRP A 173 4.40 -3.61 -12.01
CA TRP A 173 3.04 -3.91 -12.45
C TRP A 173 2.28 -2.64 -12.83
N ALA A 174 2.32 -1.63 -11.97
CA ALA A 174 1.73 -0.33 -12.24
C ALA A 174 2.42 0.37 -13.43
N GLY A 175 3.75 0.31 -13.53
CA GLY A 175 4.53 0.89 -14.63
C GLY A 175 4.17 0.33 -16.01
N GLN A 176 3.57 -0.88 -16.07
CA GLN A 176 3.00 -1.47 -17.29
C GLN A 176 1.58 -0.95 -17.61
N GLY A 177 1.09 0.09 -16.91
CA GLY A 177 -0.24 0.64 -17.11
C GLY A 177 -1.36 -0.14 -16.40
N ARG A 178 -1.01 -1.11 -15.53
CA ARG A 178 -1.98 -1.95 -14.81
C ARG A 178 -2.42 -1.27 -13.51
N THR A 179 -3.54 -1.72 -12.95
CA THR A 179 -4.07 -1.18 -11.69
C THR A 179 -3.62 -2.06 -10.52
N VAL A 180 -3.10 -1.44 -9.47
CA VAL A 180 -2.75 -2.11 -8.22
C VAL A 180 -3.49 -1.45 -7.06
N LEU A 181 -4.23 -2.25 -6.28
CA LEU A 181 -4.80 -1.85 -5.00
C LEU A 181 -4.34 -2.84 -3.93
N PHE A 182 -3.62 -2.36 -2.92
CA PHE A 182 -3.21 -3.20 -1.82
C PHE A 182 -3.60 -2.58 -0.48
N SER A 183 -4.05 -3.41 0.46
CA SER A 183 -4.30 -2.96 1.82
C SER A 183 -3.03 -3.09 2.67
N SER A 184 -2.89 -2.19 3.63
CA SER A 184 -1.91 -2.31 4.71
C SER A 184 -2.40 -1.57 5.95
N HIS A 185 -1.92 -2.00 7.11
CA HIS A 185 -2.01 -1.26 8.36
C HIS A 185 -0.65 -0.67 8.76
N VAL A 186 0.40 -0.91 7.94
CA VAL A 186 1.76 -0.44 8.16
C VAL A 186 2.05 0.72 7.20
N LEU A 187 2.18 1.91 7.78
CA LEU A 187 2.37 3.17 7.06
C LEU A 187 3.59 3.16 6.14
N THR A 188 4.72 2.67 6.65
CA THR A 188 6.00 2.62 5.91
C THR A 188 5.93 1.75 4.66
N GLU A 189 5.09 0.71 4.64
CA GLU A 189 4.90 -0.12 3.44
C GLU A 189 4.25 0.67 2.31
N VAL A 190 3.22 1.47 2.67
CA VAL A 190 2.46 2.29 1.72
C VAL A 190 3.32 3.41 1.16
N GLU A 191 4.08 4.10 2.02
CA GLU A 191 4.95 5.22 1.61
C GLU A 191 5.96 4.86 0.53
N PHE A 192 6.50 3.65 0.60
CA PHE A 192 7.55 3.24 -0.35
C PHE A 192 7.06 2.88 -1.74
N VAL A 193 5.76 2.66 -1.94
CA VAL A 193 5.26 2.15 -3.22
C VAL A 193 4.01 2.86 -3.74
N ALA A 194 3.19 3.46 -2.86
CA ALA A 194 1.91 4.01 -3.27
C ALA A 194 2.07 5.37 -3.96
N ASN A 195 1.48 5.50 -5.14
CA ASN A 195 1.30 6.78 -5.82
C ASN A 195 0.04 7.49 -5.32
N ARG A 196 -0.93 6.71 -4.85
CA ARG A 196 -2.21 7.18 -4.33
C ARG A 196 -2.54 6.48 -3.02
N ILE A 197 -3.17 7.19 -2.11
CA ILE A 197 -3.53 6.67 -0.78
C ILE A 197 -5.01 6.89 -0.55
N VAL A 198 -5.64 5.87 0.01
CA VAL A 198 -7.00 5.92 0.56
C VAL A 198 -6.91 5.49 2.01
N ILE A 199 -7.26 6.38 2.94
CA ILE A 199 -7.28 6.08 4.38
C ILE A 199 -8.72 5.76 4.76
N ILE A 200 -8.92 4.60 5.37
CA ILE A 200 -10.22 4.16 5.90
C ILE A 200 -10.13 3.99 7.41
N ASP A 201 -11.11 4.51 8.11
CA ASP A 201 -11.31 4.27 9.53
C ASP A 201 -12.79 4.08 9.85
N HIS A 202 -13.11 3.20 10.81
CA HIS A 202 -14.49 2.86 11.24
C HIS A 202 -15.48 2.68 10.07
N GLY A 203 -15.00 2.08 8.97
CA GLY A 203 -15.80 1.80 7.78
C GLY A 203 -16.03 3.00 6.87
N ARG A 204 -15.34 4.14 7.06
CA ARG A 204 -15.45 5.35 6.24
C ARG A 204 -14.12 5.70 5.59
N VAL A 205 -14.14 6.24 4.39
CA VAL A 205 -12.97 6.89 3.81
C VAL A 205 -12.83 8.26 4.46
N VAL A 206 -11.73 8.44 5.19
CA VAL A 206 -11.43 9.69 5.92
C VAL A 206 -10.50 10.60 5.12
N ARG A 207 -9.71 10.03 4.22
CA ARG A 207 -8.84 10.77 3.31
C ARG A 207 -8.54 9.97 2.04
N GLU A 208 -8.47 10.66 0.90
CA GLU A 208 -8.04 10.10 -0.38
C GLU A 208 -7.25 11.16 -1.15
N GLY A 209 -6.18 10.76 -1.85
CA GLY A 209 -5.41 11.66 -2.69
C GLY A 209 -4.16 11.04 -3.28
N VAL A 210 -3.46 11.84 -4.09
CA VAL A 210 -2.10 11.53 -4.53
C VAL A 210 -1.19 11.54 -3.31
N ALA A 211 -0.31 10.56 -3.20
CA ALA A 211 0.56 10.40 -2.03
C ALA A 211 1.40 11.65 -1.75
N GLU A 212 2.00 12.23 -2.80
CA GLU A 212 2.80 13.46 -2.69
C GLU A 212 1.99 14.64 -2.16
N ASP A 213 0.73 14.78 -2.54
CA ASP A 213 -0.16 15.86 -2.08
C ASP A 213 -0.57 15.66 -0.62
N LEU A 214 -0.79 14.41 -0.22
CA LEU A 214 -1.17 14.06 1.14
C LEU A 214 -0.02 14.20 2.13
N TYR A 215 1.20 13.88 1.71
CA TYR A 215 2.41 14.12 2.51
C TYR A 215 2.78 15.60 2.59
N GLY A 216 2.17 16.44 1.76
CA GLY A 216 2.57 17.82 1.52
C GLY A 216 3.84 17.89 0.68
N SER A 217 3.84 18.75 -0.31
CA SER A 217 4.99 19.04 -1.19
C SER A 217 6.16 19.70 -0.44
N GLN A 218 6.03 19.93 0.85
CA GLN A 218 7.09 20.52 1.65
C GLN A 218 8.14 19.47 1.96
N ARG A 219 9.16 19.44 1.12
CA ARG A 219 10.46 18.85 1.49
C ARG A 219 10.85 19.46 2.82
N ALA A 220 10.87 18.69 3.88
CA ALA A 220 11.31 19.16 5.16
C ALA A 220 12.70 18.60 5.45
N VAL A 221 13.52 19.43 6.03
CA VAL A 221 14.91 19.12 6.38
C VAL A 221 15.04 19.21 7.88
N VAL A 222 15.50 18.15 8.48
CA VAL A 222 15.86 18.11 9.88
C VAL A 222 17.27 18.62 10.04
N VAL A 223 17.40 19.61 10.92
CA VAL A 223 18.69 20.21 11.26
C VAL A 223 18.88 20.14 12.77
N ARG A 224 20.06 19.64 13.20
CA ARG A 224 20.52 19.80 14.57
C ARG A 224 21.74 20.69 14.62
N THR A 225 21.74 21.65 15.52
CA THR A 225 22.82 22.59 15.75
C THR A 225 22.80 23.13 17.17
N GLU A 226 23.98 23.42 17.69
CA GLU A 226 24.14 24.15 18.95
C GLU A 226 23.84 25.66 18.76
N ASP A 227 24.11 26.22 17.56
CA ASP A 227 23.76 27.61 17.21
C ASP A 227 22.36 27.71 16.61
N ARG A 228 21.39 27.44 17.45
CA ARG A 228 19.98 27.53 17.09
C ARG A 228 19.54 28.95 16.70
N ALA A 229 20.02 29.96 17.43
CA ALA A 229 19.69 31.35 17.17
C ALA A 229 20.23 31.81 15.81
N GLY A 230 21.41 31.33 15.42
CA GLY A 230 21.97 31.54 14.08
C GLY A 230 21.13 30.90 12.99
N LEU A 231 20.68 29.65 13.21
CA LEU A 231 19.82 28.94 12.27
C LEU A 231 18.45 29.60 12.10
N GLU A 232 17.83 30.08 13.20
CA GLU A 232 16.54 30.78 13.15
C GLU A 232 16.64 32.09 12.37
N ARG A 233 17.71 32.90 12.58
CA ARG A 233 17.98 34.12 11.78
C ARG A 233 18.22 33.83 10.31
N LEU A 234 18.96 32.76 10.01
CA LEU A 234 19.20 32.33 8.63
C LEU A 234 17.88 31.93 7.96
N ALA A 235 17.05 31.14 8.64
CA ALA A 235 15.76 30.71 8.12
C ALA A 235 14.82 31.90 7.83
N GLU A 236 14.80 32.90 8.71
CA GLU A 236 14.04 34.14 8.50
C GLU A 236 14.57 34.92 7.29
N ALA A 237 15.88 35.04 7.15
CA ALA A 237 16.51 35.73 6.01
C ALA A 237 16.26 35.04 4.65
N GLU A 238 16.21 33.73 4.63
CA GLU A 238 15.97 32.93 3.43
C GLU A 238 14.44 32.68 3.20
N GLY A 239 13.56 33.14 4.10
CA GLY A 239 12.10 32.98 4.01
C GLY A 239 11.62 31.54 4.24
N TRP A 240 12.36 30.74 5.00
CA TRP A 240 12.00 29.36 5.26
C TRP A 240 11.01 29.23 6.42
N THR A 241 10.09 28.28 6.30
CA THR A 241 9.21 27.92 7.41
C THR A 241 9.96 26.98 8.35
N ILE A 242 10.00 27.30 9.65
CA ILE A 242 10.64 26.44 10.64
C ILE A 242 9.64 25.97 11.69
N ARG A 243 9.80 24.70 12.10
CA ARG A 243 9.10 24.09 13.24
C ARG A 243 10.11 23.57 14.23
N ARG A 244 9.92 23.88 15.51
CA ARG A 244 10.74 23.36 16.59
C ARG A 244 10.33 21.92 16.91
N ASP A 245 11.31 21.03 17.00
CA ASP A 245 11.12 19.61 17.32
C ASP A 245 12.12 19.20 18.42
N GLY A 246 11.82 19.61 19.65
CA GLY A 246 12.72 19.41 20.79
C GLY A 246 13.68 20.56 21.06
N ALA A 247 14.70 20.31 21.88
CA ALA A 247 15.63 21.33 22.36
C ALA A 247 16.68 21.75 21.32
N ASP A 248 17.18 20.82 20.52
CA ASP A 248 18.30 20.96 19.60
C ASP A 248 17.97 20.67 18.13
N ARG A 249 16.71 20.31 17.86
CA ARG A 249 16.22 19.88 16.54
C ARG A 249 15.25 20.90 15.97
N VAL A 250 15.47 21.25 14.71
CA VAL A 250 14.62 22.17 13.93
C VAL A 250 14.26 21.49 12.62
N VAL A 251 12.99 21.58 12.22
CA VAL A 251 12.50 21.10 10.94
C VAL A 251 12.25 22.31 10.06
N ILE A 252 12.90 22.35 8.88
CA ILE A 252 12.78 23.42 7.90
C ILE A 252 11.92 22.91 6.72
N GLY A 253 10.79 23.56 6.50
CA GLY A 253 9.86 23.21 5.43
C GLY A 253 10.13 23.92 4.10
N GLY A 254 9.74 23.28 2.99
CA GLY A 254 9.76 23.89 1.66
C GLY A 254 11.11 23.87 0.93
N VAL A 255 12.15 23.27 1.51
CA VAL A 255 13.53 23.30 1.00
C VAL A 255 14.16 21.91 0.97
N THR A 256 15.23 21.76 0.19
CA THR A 256 16.02 20.52 0.15
C THR A 256 17.22 20.59 1.08
N SER A 257 17.71 19.44 1.54
CA SER A 257 18.92 19.35 2.36
C SER A 257 20.15 19.97 1.68
N ALA A 258 20.23 19.90 0.35
CA ALA A 258 21.30 20.55 -0.42
C ALA A 258 21.25 22.09 -0.31
N VAL A 259 20.06 22.68 -0.38
CA VAL A 259 19.87 24.15 -0.25
C VAL A 259 20.18 24.59 1.18
N VAL A 260 19.63 23.88 2.18
CA VAL A 260 19.89 24.17 3.60
C VAL A 260 21.36 24.04 3.91
N GLY A 261 22.00 22.92 3.50
CA GLY A 261 23.42 22.68 3.74
C GLY A 261 24.32 23.77 3.14
N ALA A 262 24.03 24.22 1.93
CA ALA A 262 24.79 25.29 1.30
C ALA A 262 24.63 26.64 2.01
N ALA A 263 23.43 26.98 2.48
CA ALA A 263 23.15 28.22 3.18
C ALA A 263 23.78 28.24 4.57
N VAL A 264 23.62 27.13 5.31
CA VAL A 264 24.23 26.95 6.64
C VAL A 264 25.75 27.02 6.61
N ALA A 265 26.37 26.38 5.58
CA ALA A 265 27.81 26.44 5.39
C ALA A 265 28.29 27.88 5.10
N ARG A 266 27.55 28.64 4.29
CA ARG A 266 27.86 30.07 4.04
C ARG A 266 27.71 30.93 5.28
N ALA A 267 26.75 30.61 6.14
CA ALA A 267 26.51 31.31 7.40
C ALA A 267 27.50 30.92 8.53
N GLY A 268 28.35 29.92 8.31
CA GLY A 268 29.31 29.43 9.30
C GLY A 268 28.66 28.69 10.49
N ILE A 269 27.46 28.17 10.34
CA ILE A 269 26.73 27.45 11.39
C ILE A 269 27.16 25.98 11.37
N ALA A 270 27.67 25.50 12.52
CA ALA A 270 28.04 24.10 12.66
C ALA A 270 26.78 23.23 12.85
N LEU A 271 26.71 22.13 12.09
CA LEU A 271 25.63 21.15 12.20
C LEU A 271 26.13 19.85 12.82
N THR A 272 25.31 19.26 13.67
CA THR A 272 25.47 17.89 14.15
C THR A 272 24.65 16.89 13.37
N GLU A 273 23.56 17.36 12.70
CA GLU A 273 22.74 16.56 11.82
C GLU A 273 22.15 17.45 10.71
N LEU A 274 22.15 16.92 9.48
CA LEU A 274 21.39 17.45 8.33
C LEU A 274 20.80 16.27 7.58
N SER A 275 19.50 16.05 7.74
CA SER A 275 18.82 14.95 7.08
C SER A 275 17.51 15.44 6.47
N SER A 276 17.06 14.77 5.39
CA SER A 276 15.70 15.00 4.91
C SER A 276 14.74 14.33 5.89
N GLU A 277 13.68 15.04 6.29
CA GLU A 277 12.62 14.41 7.07
C GLU A 277 12.02 13.29 6.21
N THR A 278 12.10 12.06 6.71
CA THR A 278 11.51 10.91 6.03
C THR A 278 9.99 11.04 6.03
N SER A 279 9.37 10.70 4.91
CA SER A 279 7.90 10.75 4.73
C SER A 279 7.12 9.97 5.79
N SER A 280 7.74 8.95 6.40
CA SER A 280 7.12 8.08 7.42
C SER A 280 6.50 8.82 8.61
N ARG A 281 7.15 9.86 9.12
CA ARG A 281 6.56 10.66 10.21
C ARG A 281 5.33 11.45 9.77
N ARG A 282 5.28 11.86 8.51
CA ARG A 282 4.17 12.67 8.00
C ARG A 282 2.90 11.85 7.75
N LEU A 283 3.06 10.63 7.25
CA LEU A 283 1.93 9.73 7.09
C LEU A 283 1.41 9.27 8.45
N GLU A 284 2.32 9.08 9.42
CA GLU A 284 1.98 8.74 10.80
C GLU A 284 1.23 9.90 11.48
N ASP A 285 1.74 11.13 11.38
CA ASP A 285 1.08 12.33 11.87
C ASP A 285 -0.30 12.51 11.21
N LEU A 286 -0.38 12.42 9.88
CA LEU A 286 -1.64 12.50 9.13
C LEU A 286 -2.63 11.41 9.56
N PHE A 287 -2.15 10.18 9.76
CA PHE A 287 -2.97 9.06 10.18
C PHE A 287 -3.51 9.27 11.60
N LEU A 288 -2.65 9.71 12.53
CA LEU A 288 -3.02 10.02 13.90
C LEU A 288 -4.00 11.21 13.99
N ASP A 289 -3.75 12.28 13.24
CA ASP A 289 -4.63 13.46 13.20
C ASP A 289 -6.03 13.09 12.70
N VAL A 290 -6.10 12.25 11.67
CA VAL A 290 -7.36 11.84 11.04
C VAL A 290 -8.14 10.86 11.93
N THR A 291 -7.45 9.91 12.58
CA THR A 291 -8.10 8.94 13.48
C THR A 291 -8.51 9.59 14.82
N ALA A 292 -7.72 10.51 15.37
CA ALA A 292 -8.05 11.23 16.60
C ALA A 292 -9.21 12.23 16.43
N ALA A 293 -9.41 12.78 15.24
CA ALA A 293 -10.52 13.71 14.95
C ALA A 293 -11.89 13.01 14.98
N GLU A 294 -11.96 11.73 14.68
CA GLU A 294 -13.21 10.94 14.72
C GLU A 294 -13.55 10.43 16.12
N GLU A 295 -12.58 10.24 17.02
CA GLU A 295 -12.87 9.88 18.43
C GLU A 295 -13.52 11.02 19.21
N ASN A 296 -13.42 12.26 18.72
CA ASN A 296 -13.97 13.46 19.36
C ASN A 296 -15.26 14.00 18.69
N ALA A 297 -15.78 13.34 17.66
CA ALA A 297 -17.00 13.72 16.91
C ALA A 297 -18.15 12.72 17.13
#